data_435f7e40b0e643669fec5e3ec4b7b9d3
#
_entry.id   435f7e40b0e643669fec5e3ec4b7b9d3
#
_cell.length_a   1.000
_cell.length_b   1.000
_cell.length_c   1.000
_cell.angle_alpha   90.00
_cell.angle_beta   90.00
_cell.angle_gamma   90.00
#
_symmetry.space_group_name_H-M   'P 1'
#
loop_
_entity.id
_entity.type
_entity.pdbx_description
1 polymer ?
#
loop_
_entity_poly.entity_id
_entity_poly.type
_entity_poly.pdbx_seq_one_letter_code
_entity_poly.pdbx_strand_id
1 'polypeptide(L)'
;MKPGRATLLALLMLAALVSACGKRGNAAPADPLRNAFDTEPDWNDATKLIQLNYQQAQGKRIFYTQCVYCHADSTPAGPSNRSNLKPVPALMNDGTVLNAESDEYLQNIITLGGSAVSKSAMMPPYGQTLTKEEILDLIAYTRAIAQPPYQAPARQGSQFIGR
;
A
#
# COMPACT_ATOMS: atom_id res chain seq x y z
N MET A 1 31.46 -45.98 43.83
CA MET A 1 30.59 -45.14 44.70
C MET A 1 29.21 -45.04 44.03
N LYS A 2 28.15 -45.61 44.62
CA LYS A 2 26.77 -45.51 44.07
C LYS A 2 26.18 -44.18 44.49
N PRO A 3 25.64 -43.39 43.57
CA PRO A 3 25.02 -42.14 43.97
C PRO A 3 23.83 -42.41 44.87
N GLY A 4 23.76 -41.70 46.00
CA GLY A 4 22.69 -41.85 46.97
C GLY A 4 21.34 -41.44 46.40
N ARG A 5 20.26 -42.04 46.92
CA ARG A 5 18.85 -41.74 46.50
C ARG A 5 18.51 -40.25 46.53
N ALA A 6 19.20 -39.48 47.40
CA ALA A 6 19.01 -38.05 47.51
C ALA A 6 19.52 -37.26 46.27
N THR A 7 20.67 -37.71 45.69
CA THR A 7 21.23 -37.09 44.49
C THR A 7 20.40 -37.38 43.24
N LEU A 8 19.76 -38.56 43.16
CA LEU A 8 18.89 -38.92 42.04
C LEU A 8 17.59 -38.09 42.07
N LEU A 9 17.01 -37.87 43.25
CA LEU A 9 15.82 -37.03 43.43
C LEU A 9 16.08 -35.56 43.10
N ALA A 10 17.26 -35.04 43.47
CA ALA A 10 17.64 -33.67 43.16
C ALA A 10 17.80 -33.45 41.63
N LEU A 11 18.37 -34.43 40.91
CA LEU A 11 18.49 -34.37 39.44
C LEU A 11 17.15 -34.46 38.73
N LEU A 12 16.20 -35.26 39.22
CA LEU A 12 14.86 -35.35 38.67
C LEU A 12 14.04 -34.07 38.90
N MET A 13 14.18 -33.42 40.05
CA MET A 13 13.54 -32.13 40.32
C MET A 13 14.11 -31.00 39.44
N LEU A 14 15.44 -31.01 39.18
CA LEU A 14 16.07 -30.01 38.30
C LEU A 14 15.63 -30.18 36.84
N ALA A 15 15.47 -31.42 36.37
CA ALA A 15 14.96 -31.70 35.02
C ALA A 15 13.51 -31.27 34.81
N ALA A 16 12.65 -31.35 35.85
CA ALA A 16 11.27 -30.91 35.81
C ALA A 16 11.12 -29.38 35.69
N LEU A 17 12.06 -28.62 36.31
CA LEU A 17 12.05 -27.15 36.26
C LEU A 17 12.45 -26.60 34.87
N VAL A 18 13.29 -27.30 34.13
CA VAL A 18 13.72 -26.88 32.80
C VAL A 18 12.63 -27.11 31.75
N SER A 19 11.75 -28.11 31.98
CA SER A 19 10.64 -28.40 31.05
C SER A 19 9.46 -27.41 31.12
N ALA A 20 9.39 -26.58 32.16
CA ALA A 20 8.28 -25.62 32.34
C ALA A 20 8.46 -24.31 31.56
N CYS A 21 9.62 -24.00 31.01
CA CYS A 21 9.88 -22.78 30.21
C CYS A 21 9.55 -22.92 28.74
N GLY A 22 8.99 -24.04 28.29
CA GLY A 22 8.73 -24.33 26.87
C GLY A 22 7.29 -24.12 26.38
N LYS A 23 6.40 -23.46 27.14
CA LYS A 23 5.12 -23.01 26.54
C LYS A 23 5.40 -21.88 25.57
N ARG A 24 5.62 -22.21 24.30
CA ARG A 24 5.38 -21.26 23.20
C ARG A 24 3.95 -20.79 23.36
N GLY A 25 3.78 -19.60 23.96
CA GLY A 25 2.51 -18.90 23.89
C GLY A 25 2.16 -18.80 22.41
N ASN A 26 0.95 -19.19 22.04
CA ASN A 26 0.39 -18.85 20.73
C ASN A 26 0.57 -17.34 20.60
N ALA A 27 1.49 -16.89 19.74
CA ALA A 27 1.61 -15.50 19.42
C ALA A 27 0.21 -15.06 18.95
N ALA A 28 -0.36 -14.06 19.60
CA ALA A 28 -1.59 -13.43 19.10
C ALA A 28 -1.39 -13.13 17.62
N PRO A 29 -2.43 -13.28 16.78
CA PRO A 29 -2.34 -12.90 15.38
C PRO A 29 -1.72 -11.50 15.32
N ALA A 30 -0.66 -11.35 14.53
CA ALA A 30 0.00 -10.06 14.39
C ALA A 30 -1.07 -9.06 13.92
N ASP A 31 -1.24 -7.99 14.69
CA ASP A 31 -2.13 -6.89 14.30
C ASP A 31 -1.64 -6.40 12.92
N PRO A 32 -2.45 -6.55 11.87
CA PRO A 32 -2.01 -6.15 10.55
C PRO A 32 -1.65 -4.67 10.47
N LEU A 33 -2.26 -3.82 11.30
CA LEU A 33 -1.97 -2.38 11.33
C LEU A 33 -0.64 -2.05 12.03
N ARG A 34 -0.06 -2.98 12.79
CA ARG A 34 1.18 -2.75 13.54
C ARG A 34 2.39 -2.44 12.65
N ASN A 35 2.37 -2.92 11.40
CA ASN A 35 3.45 -2.72 10.44
C ASN A 35 3.10 -1.70 9.35
N ALA A 36 1.92 -1.09 9.40
CA ALA A 36 1.54 -0.05 8.47
C ALA A 36 2.30 1.24 8.84
N PHE A 37 2.84 1.93 7.82
CA PHE A 37 3.43 3.25 8.01
C PHE A 37 2.34 4.32 8.18
N ASP A 38 1.24 4.17 7.43
CA ASP A 38 0.03 5.00 7.50
C ASP A 38 -1.18 4.17 7.11
N THR A 39 -2.36 4.70 7.24
CA THR A 39 -3.62 4.05 6.83
C THR A 39 -4.46 5.01 6.00
N GLU A 40 -5.25 4.46 5.09
CA GLU A 40 -6.28 5.17 4.33
C GLU A 40 -7.62 4.49 4.55
N PRO A 41 -8.71 5.23 4.84
CA PRO A 41 -10.05 4.65 4.78
C PRO A 41 -10.33 4.08 3.38
N ASP A 42 -10.94 2.91 3.33
CA ASP A 42 -11.48 2.42 2.06
C ASP A 42 -12.65 3.31 1.64
N TRP A 43 -12.55 3.95 0.47
CA TRP A 43 -13.57 4.90 0.01
C TRP A 43 -14.91 4.25 -0.33
N ASN A 44 -14.92 2.91 -0.50
CA ASN A 44 -16.12 2.13 -0.75
C ASN A 44 -16.68 1.46 0.52
N ASP A 45 -15.88 1.36 1.58
CA ASP A 45 -16.26 0.72 2.85
C ASP A 45 -15.56 1.41 4.04
N ALA A 46 -16.21 2.41 4.60
CA ALA A 46 -15.67 3.22 5.70
C ALA A 46 -15.33 2.42 6.98
N THR A 47 -15.74 1.14 7.06
CA THR A 47 -15.37 0.26 8.18
C THR A 47 -14.00 -0.38 8.01
N LYS A 48 -13.39 -0.24 6.83
CA LYS A 48 -12.10 -0.82 6.49
C LYS A 48 -11.01 0.24 6.38
N LEU A 49 -9.81 -0.15 6.78
CA LEU A 49 -8.59 0.63 6.62
C LEU A 49 -7.63 -0.10 5.68
N ILE A 50 -7.16 0.61 4.67
CA ILE A 50 -6.09 0.17 3.77
C ILE A 50 -4.76 0.53 4.44
N GLN A 51 -3.88 -0.47 4.59
CA GLN A 51 -2.54 -0.25 5.14
C GLN A 51 -1.63 0.29 4.06
N LEU A 52 -0.92 1.34 4.38
CA LEU A 52 0.04 1.97 3.47
C LEU A 52 1.46 1.75 3.98
N ASN A 53 2.36 1.34 3.08
CA ASN A 53 3.79 1.40 3.33
C ASN A 53 4.30 2.84 3.21
N TYR A 54 5.59 3.07 3.47
CA TYR A 54 6.19 4.40 3.42
C TYR A 54 5.98 5.09 2.07
N GLN A 55 6.26 4.42 0.97
CA GLN A 55 6.10 4.95 -0.39
C GLN A 55 4.65 5.38 -0.67
N GLN A 56 3.69 4.50 -0.37
CA GLN A 56 2.27 4.77 -0.55
C GLN A 56 1.79 5.94 0.32
N ALA A 57 2.33 6.08 1.54
CA ALA A 57 2.00 7.20 2.42
C ALA A 57 2.56 8.54 1.90
N GLN A 58 3.73 8.55 1.22
CA GLN A 58 4.20 9.75 0.52
C GLN A 58 3.23 10.10 -0.62
N GLY A 59 2.83 9.13 -1.44
CA GLY A 59 1.86 9.32 -2.51
C GLY A 59 0.51 9.83 -2.01
N LYS A 60 0.03 9.32 -0.88
CA LYS A 60 -1.18 9.82 -0.20
C LYS A 60 -1.09 11.31 0.09
N ARG A 61 0.03 11.79 0.64
CA ARG A 61 0.21 13.22 0.94
C ARG A 61 0.15 14.08 -0.31
N ILE A 62 0.79 13.63 -1.39
CA ILE A 62 0.76 14.32 -2.67
C ILE A 62 -0.67 14.33 -3.21
N PHE A 63 -1.37 13.20 -3.17
CA PHE A 63 -2.74 13.10 -3.62
C PHE A 63 -3.65 14.12 -2.92
N TYR A 64 -3.62 14.19 -1.60
CA TYR A 64 -4.46 15.09 -0.82
C TYR A 64 -4.11 16.56 -0.98
N THR A 65 -2.90 16.89 -1.44
CA THR A 65 -2.48 18.29 -1.68
C THR A 65 -2.68 18.74 -3.12
N GLN A 66 -2.62 17.83 -4.11
CA GLN A 66 -2.56 18.20 -5.52
C GLN A 66 -3.70 17.61 -6.38
N CYS A 67 -4.26 16.46 -6.00
CA CYS A 67 -5.08 15.64 -6.91
C CYS A 67 -6.53 15.48 -6.46
N VAL A 68 -6.76 15.48 -5.15
CA VAL A 68 -8.05 15.17 -4.50
C VAL A 68 -9.20 16.01 -5.03
N TYR A 69 -8.95 17.28 -5.35
CA TYR A 69 -9.96 18.22 -5.80
C TYR A 69 -10.67 17.80 -7.08
N CYS A 70 -9.96 17.05 -7.95
CA CYS A 70 -10.47 16.60 -9.24
C CYS A 70 -10.66 15.09 -9.32
N HIS A 71 -10.02 14.30 -8.44
CA HIS A 71 -9.95 12.85 -8.55
C HIS A 71 -10.60 12.08 -7.39
N ALA A 72 -11.39 12.77 -6.56
CA ALA A 72 -12.23 12.14 -5.53
C ALA A 72 -13.62 12.76 -5.54
N ASP A 73 -14.64 12.05 -5.07
CA ASP A 73 -16.00 12.60 -4.92
C ASP A 73 -16.20 13.19 -3.53
N SER A 74 -15.79 12.45 -2.50
CA SER A 74 -15.86 12.88 -1.10
C SER A 74 -14.71 12.25 -0.35
N THR A 75 -14.00 13.05 0.42
CA THR A 75 -12.87 12.60 1.22
C THR A 75 -12.87 13.32 2.56
N PRO A 76 -12.03 12.89 3.53
CA PRO A 76 -11.82 13.65 4.76
C PRO A 76 -11.38 15.10 4.55
N ALA A 77 -10.80 15.43 3.39
CA ALA A 77 -10.44 16.80 2.99
C ALA A 77 -11.64 17.66 2.54
N GLY A 78 -12.83 17.07 2.42
CA GLY A 78 -14.06 17.74 2.02
C GLY A 78 -14.53 17.37 0.60
N PRO A 79 -15.58 18.03 0.11
CA PRO A 79 -16.12 17.77 -1.22
C PRO A 79 -15.14 18.21 -2.30
N SER A 80 -15.04 17.41 -3.36
CA SER A 80 -14.26 17.76 -4.55
C SER A 80 -15.08 18.53 -5.58
N ASN A 81 -14.40 18.98 -6.63
CA ASN A 81 -15.05 19.61 -7.78
C ASN A 81 -15.24 18.65 -8.97
N ARG A 82 -14.99 17.35 -8.76
CA ARG A 82 -14.92 16.35 -9.82
C ARG A 82 -16.17 16.34 -10.72
N SER A 83 -17.37 16.32 -10.14
CA SER A 83 -18.64 16.24 -10.88
C SER A 83 -18.91 17.43 -11.78
N ASN A 84 -18.29 18.58 -11.51
CA ASN A 84 -18.45 19.81 -12.30
C ASN A 84 -17.46 19.89 -13.47
N LEU A 85 -16.49 18.99 -13.56
CA LEU A 85 -15.48 18.99 -14.64
C LEU A 85 -15.98 18.22 -15.88
N LYS A 86 -15.55 18.67 -17.05
CA LYS A 86 -15.88 18.04 -18.34
C LYS A 86 -14.60 17.85 -19.17
N PRO A 87 -14.26 16.62 -19.55
CA PRO A 87 -14.87 15.36 -19.10
C PRO A 87 -14.67 15.15 -17.60
N VAL A 88 -15.54 14.34 -16.99
CA VAL A 88 -15.40 13.98 -15.56
C VAL A 88 -14.12 13.16 -15.38
N PRO A 89 -13.20 13.57 -14.49
CA PRO A 89 -11.98 12.82 -14.25
C PRO A 89 -12.24 11.43 -13.63
N ALA A 90 -11.35 10.45 -13.85
CA ALA A 90 -11.42 9.17 -13.19
C ALA A 90 -11.30 9.35 -11.66
N LEU A 91 -12.03 8.52 -10.88
CA LEU A 91 -11.80 8.40 -9.45
C LEU A 91 -10.45 7.69 -9.22
N MET A 92 -9.67 8.17 -8.26
CA MET A 92 -8.34 7.61 -8.02
C MET A 92 -8.38 6.21 -7.38
N ASN A 93 -9.51 5.80 -6.81
CA ASN A 93 -9.74 4.43 -6.33
C ASN A 93 -10.49 3.54 -7.34
N ASP A 94 -10.87 4.04 -8.51
CA ASP A 94 -11.55 3.22 -9.52
C ASP A 94 -10.56 2.29 -10.24
N GLY A 95 -10.39 1.09 -9.65
CA GLY A 95 -9.55 0.04 -10.22
C GLY A 95 -10.06 -0.51 -11.55
N THR A 96 -11.34 -0.34 -11.89
CA THR A 96 -11.86 -0.81 -13.19
C THR A 96 -11.27 0.00 -14.34
N VAL A 97 -10.98 1.27 -14.10
CA VAL A 97 -10.36 2.18 -15.07
C VAL A 97 -8.83 2.18 -14.93
N LEU A 98 -8.35 2.41 -13.71
CA LEU A 98 -6.92 2.68 -13.50
C LEU A 98 -6.04 1.43 -13.57
N ASN A 99 -6.56 0.23 -13.24
CA ASN A 99 -5.78 -1.01 -13.35
C ASN A 99 -5.59 -1.47 -14.80
N ALA A 100 -6.35 -0.94 -15.74
CA ALA A 100 -6.15 -1.18 -17.18
C ALA A 100 -4.97 -0.37 -17.75
N GLU A 101 -4.58 0.69 -17.06
CA GLU A 101 -3.48 1.56 -17.48
C GLU A 101 -2.14 1.07 -16.89
N SER A 102 -1.06 1.18 -17.67
CA SER A 102 0.28 0.85 -17.18
C SER A 102 0.83 1.93 -16.24
N ASP A 103 1.79 1.58 -15.38
CA ASP A 103 2.47 2.58 -14.54
C ASP A 103 3.23 3.61 -15.39
N GLU A 104 3.75 3.21 -16.54
CA GLU A 104 4.36 4.14 -17.50
C GLU A 104 3.35 5.16 -18.05
N TYR A 105 2.14 4.71 -18.41
CA TYR A 105 1.08 5.61 -18.84
C TYR A 105 0.69 6.58 -17.72
N LEU A 106 0.51 6.08 -16.49
CA LEU A 106 0.20 6.92 -15.34
C LEU A 106 1.32 7.93 -15.06
N GLN A 107 2.58 7.51 -15.16
CA GLN A 107 3.73 8.40 -15.01
C GLN A 107 3.70 9.49 -16.09
N ASN A 108 3.43 9.14 -17.34
CA ASN A 108 3.41 10.09 -18.45
C ASN A 108 2.27 11.11 -18.30
N ILE A 109 1.04 10.69 -17.99
CA ILE A 109 -0.08 11.61 -17.83
C ILE A 109 0.11 12.55 -16.63
N ILE A 110 0.68 12.08 -15.53
CA ILE A 110 0.99 12.94 -14.38
C ILE A 110 2.12 13.92 -14.72
N THR A 111 3.18 13.45 -15.37
CA THR A 111 4.35 14.28 -15.70
C THR A 111 4.02 15.36 -16.72
N LEU A 112 3.31 14.98 -17.81
CA LEU A 112 3.13 15.81 -18.99
C LEU A 112 1.75 16.46 -19.09
N GLY A 113 0.83 16.08 -18.21
CA GLY A 113 -0.56 16.53 -18.24
C GLY A 113 -1.45 15.79 -19.23
N GLY A 114 -2.75 15.98 -19.11
CA GLY A 114 -3.74 15.24 -19.91
C GLY A 114 -3.62 15.49 -21.41
N SER A 115 -3.31 16.70 -21.84
CA SER A 115 -3.18 17.05 -23.26
C SER A 115 -2.11 16.23 -24.00
N ALA A 116 -1.03 15.88 -23.33
CA ALA A 116 0.08 15.13 -23.93
C ALA A 116 -0.29 13.68 -24.29
N VAL A 117 -1.37 13.14 -23.69
CA VAL A 117 -1.88 11.79 -23.93
C VAL A 117 -3.31 11.79 -24.49
N SER A 118 -3.68 12.86 -25.17
CA SER A 118 -5.01 13.04 -25.81
C SER A 118 -6.18 12.98 -24.81
N LYS A 119 -5.95 13.42 -23.59
CA LYS A 119 -6.96 13.59 -22.53
C LYS A 119 -7.21 15.08 -22.28
N SER A 120 -7.96 15.41 -21.25
CA SER A 120 -8.35 16.79 -20.95
C SER A 120 -7.16 17.67 -20.56
N ALA A 121 -7.08 18.87 -21.13
CA ALA A 121 -6.14 19.92 -20.73
C ALA A 121 -6.37 20.44 -19.28
N MET A 122 -7.52 20.11 -18.67
CA MET A 122 -7.81 20.44 -17.28
C MET A 122 -6.91 19.68 -16.29
N MET A 123 -6.29 18.58 -16.70
CA MET A 123 -5.24 17.92 -15.92
C MET A 123 -3.89 18.57 -16.28
N PRO A 124 -3.30 19.37 -15.38
CA PRO A 124 -2.05 20.07 -15.67
C PRO A 124 -0.85 19.12 -15.60
N PRO A 125 0.30 19.50 -16.20
CA PRO A 125 1.55 18.77 -16.05
C PRO A 125 2.17 19.02 -14.67
N TYR A 126 2.56 17.96 -13.98
CA TYR A 126 3.23 18.04 -12.66
C TYR A 126 4.74 17.80 -12.71
N GLY A 127 5.31 17.48 -13.87
CA GLY A 127 6.73 17.12 -13.98
C GLY A 127 7.72 18.25 -13.66
N GLN A 128 7.25 19.49 -13.49
CA GLN A 128 8.09 20.60 -13.03
C GLN A 128 7.91 20.90 -11.54
N THR A 129 6.89 20.32 -10.90
CA THR A 129 6.56 20.56 -9.48
C THR A 129 6.76 19.33 -8.61
N LEU A 130 6.70 18.14 -9.21
CA LEU A 130 6.95 16.86 -8.55
C LEU A 130 8.18 16.20 -9.17
N THR A 131 9.02 15.62 -8.32
CA THR A 131 10.12 14.76 -8.75
C THR A 131 9.59 13.45 -9.34
N LYS A 132 10.46 12.72 -10.03
CA LYS A 132 10.10 11.40 -10.56
C LYS A 132 9.72 10.43 -9.44
N GLU A 133 10.43 10.49 -8.32
CA GLU A 133 10.17 9.67 -7.13
C GLU A 133 8.78 9.98 -6.55
N GLU A 134 8.43 11.25 -6.41
CA GLU A 134 7.11 11.67 -5.93
C GLU A 134 5.96 11.22 -6.85
N ILE A 135 6.19 11.23 -8.16
CA ILE A 135 5.21 10.70 -9.13
C ILE A 135 5.06 9.18 -8.97
N LEU A 136 6.14 8.44 -8.74
CA LEU A 136 6.09 7.01 -8.49
C LEU A 136 5.41 6.69 -7.15
N ASP A 137 5.61 7.51 -6.13
CA ASP A 137 4.92 7.40 -4.85
C ASP A 137 3.41 7.60 -5.00
N LEU A 138 3.00 8.60 -5.80
CA LEU A 138 1.60 8.84 -6.12
C LEU A 138 0.97 7.66 -6.85
N ILE A 139 1.67 7.06 -7.83
CA ILE A 139 1.21 5.85 -8.52
C ILE A 139 1.08 4.68 -7.53
N ALA A 140 2.06 4.49 -6.65
CA ALA A 140 2.01 3.44 -5.63
C ALA A 140 0.81 3.60 -4.69
N TYR A 141 0.47 4.82 -4.30
CA TYR A 141 -0.74 5.12 -3.53
C TYR A 141 -2.01 4.78 -4.32
N THR A 142 -2.11 5.23 -5.57
CA THR A 142 -3.24 4.94 -6.45
C THR A 142 -3.49 3.43 -6.58
N ARG A 143 -2.42 2.64 -6.74
CA ARG A 143 -2.50 1.18 -6.80
C ARG A 143 -2.95 0.55 -5.49
N ALA A 144 -2.57 1.14 -4.36
CA ALA A 144 -2.94 0.63 -3.04
C ALA A 144 -4.43 0.81 -2.73
N ILE A 145 -5.03 1.92 -3.16
CA ILE A 145 -6.45 2.23 -2.89
C ILE A 145 -7.41 1.71 -3.98
N ALA A 146 -6.90 1.15 -5.07
CA ALA A 146 -7.69 0.69 -6.22
C ALA A 146 -8.71 -0.39 -5.82
N GLN A 147 -9.94 -0.23 -6.28
CA GLN A 147 -11.02 -1.20 -6.13
C GLN A 147 -11.68 -1.48 -7.49
N PRO A 148 -11.62 -2.71 -8.03
CA PRO A 148 -10.95 -3.90 -7.44
C PRO A 148 -9.45 -3.71 -7.26
N PRO A 149 -8.81 -4.50 -6.35
CA PRO A 149 -7.40 -4.36 -6.03
C PRO A 149 -6.48 -4.51 -7.27
N TYR A 150 -5.43 -3.69 -7.33
CA TYR A 150 -4.42 -3.80 -8.37
C TYR A 150 -3.63 -5.10 -8.24
N GLN A 151 -3.47 -5.78 -9.35
CA GLN A 151 -2.60 -6.93 -9.46
C GLN A 151 -1.48 -6.62 -10.43
N ALA A 152 -0.27 -6.50 -9.91
CA ALA A 152 0.90 -6.28 -10.75
C ALA A 152 1.04 -7.42 -11.77
N PRO A 153 1.40 -7.12 -13.04
CA PRO A 153 1.70 -8.15 -14.01
C PRO A 153 2.75 -9.11 -13.47
N ALA A 154 2.53 -10.41 -13.66
CA ALA A 154 3.55 -11.40 -13.31
C ALA A 154 4.87 -11.01 -13.98
N ARG A 155 5.95 -10.87 -13.19
CA ARG A 155 7.28 -10.64 -13.76
C ARG A 155 7.56 -11.79 -14.71
N GLN A 156 7.62 -11.52 -16.01
CA GLN A 156 8.16 -12.46 -16.96
C GLN A 156 9.58 -12.77 -16.49
N GLY A 157 9.79 -14.01 -16.05
CA GLY A 157 11.09 -14.43 -15.57
C GLY A 157 12.13 -14.06 -16.61
N SER A 158 13.17 -13.34 -16.21
CA SER A 158 14.36 -13.11 -17.01
C SER A 158 14.86 -14.48 -17.45
N GLN A 159 14.59 -14.85 -18.71
CA GLN A 159 15.26 -15.96 -19.31
C GLN A 159 16.74 -15.57 -19.43
N PHE A 160 17.52 -15.90 -18.41
CA PHE A 160 18.95 -15.96 -18.57
C PHE A 160 19.23 -17.03 -19.61
N ILE A 161 19.35 -16.62 -20.87
CA ILE A 161 19.93 -17.45 -21.91
C ILE A 161 21.43 -17.51 -21.57
N GLY A 162 21.80 -18.55 -20.81
CA GLY A 162 23.20 -18.91 -20.64
C GLY A 162 23.77 -19.25 -22.01
N ARG A 163 24.78 -18.51 -22.44
CA ARG A 163 25.75 -18.89 -23.44
C ARG A 163 27.05 -19.21 -22.77
#